data_041abccdf8afc5e24062b14f434c3d74
#
_entry.id   041abccdf8afc5e24062b14f434c3d74
#
_cell.length_a   1.000
_cell.length_b   1.000
_cell.length_c   1.000
_cell.angle_alpha   90.00
_cell.angle_beta   90.00
_cell.angle_gamma   90.00
#
_symmetry.space_group_name_H-M   'P 1'
#
loop_
_entity.id
_entity.type
_entity.pdbx_description
1 polymer ?
#
loop_
_entity_poly.entity_id
_entity_poly.type
_entity_poly.pdbx_seq_one_letter_code
_entity_poly.pdbx_strand_id
1 'polypeptide(L)'
;MLREPFSAIIRQQDIRATEIDKVKVSESFRVGDIVRGVVISLGDERSYFASTAKNEFGVVLAVSEGGEQMVPVSWKEMREVHGGKTELRKVAKPV
;
A
#
# COMPACT_ATOMS: atom_id res chain seq x y z
N MET A 1 -20.91 -6.80 -3.11
CA MET A 1 -20.39 -5.43 -3.28
C MET A 1 -20.93 -4.54 -2.18
N LEU A 2 -20.04 -3.83 -1.53
CA LEU A 2 -20.41 -2.86 -0.52
C LEU A 2 -20.91 -1.60 -1.20
N ARG A 3 -22.11 -1.16 -0.86
CA ARG A 3 -22.70 0.05 -1.43
C ARG A 3 -22.28 1.31 -0.70
N GLU A 4 -21.92 1.16 0.56
CA GLU A 4 -21.45 2.27 1.37
C GLU A 4 -19.94 2.17 1.53
N PRO A 5 -19.21 3.29 1.48
CA PRO A 5 -17.78 3.23 1.69
C PRO A 5 -17.46 2.89 3.15
N PHE A 6 -16.58 1.95 3.33
CA PHE A 6 -15.99 1.66 4.63
C PHE A 6 -14.57 2.22 4.65
N SER A 7 -14.20 2.82 5.78
CA SER A 7 -12.84 3.29 5.97
C SER A 7 -11.97 2.14 6.43
N ALA A 8 -10.81 1.99 5.82
CA ALA A 8 -9.81 1.03 6.27
C ALA A 8 -8.58 1.81 6.73
N ILE A 9 -8.03 1.40 7.84
CA ILE A 9 -6.85 2.03 8.44
C ILE A 9 -5.73 1.01 8.45
N ILE A 10 -4.59 1.38 7.87
CA ILE A 10 -3.38 0.55 7.93
C ILE A 10 -2.42 1.26 8.89
N ARG A 11 -2.24 0.65 10.06
CA ARG A 11 -1.34 1.22 11.06
C ARG A 11 0.10 0.96 10.66
N GLN A 12 1.01 1.81 11.12
CA GLN A 12 2.43 1.63 10.84
C GLN A 12 2.92 0.21 11.15
N GLN A 13 2.46 -0.35 12.26
CA GLN A 13 2.83 -1.69 12.70
C GLN A 13 2.28 -2.80 11.81
N ASP A 14 1.30 -2.50 10.97
CA ASP A 14 0.64 -3.47 10.09
C ASP A 14 1.12 -3.38 8.64
N ILE A 15 2.07 -2.53 8.34
CA ILE A 15 2.59 -2.36 6.97
C ILE A 15 3.55 -3.48 6.62
N ARG A 16 4.47 -3.79 7.52
CA ARG A 16 5.47 -4.86 7.33
C ARG A 16 5.52 -5.75 8.56
N ALA A 17 5.89 -7.01 8.34
CA ALA A 17 6.01 -7.99 9.41
C ALA A 17 7.29 -7.80 10.24
N THR A 18 8.32 -7.21 9.65
CA THR A 18 9.63 -7.02 10.29
C THR A 18 10.07 -5.57 10.21
N GLU A 19 11.00 -5.18 11.08
CA GLU A 19 11.56 -3.83 11.11
C GLU A 19 10.48 -2.75 11.23
N ILE A 20 9.48 -3.01 12.07
CA ILE A 20 8.31 -2.15 12.23
C ILE A 20 8.72 -0.73 12.60
N ASP A 21 9.72 -0.58 13.43
CA ASP A 21 10.23 0.71 13.88
C ASP A 21 10.89 1.53 12.77
N LYS A 22 11.27 0.89 11.67
CA LYS A 22 11.88 1.55 10.51
C LYS A 22 10.87 1.86 9.41
N VAL A 23 9.63 1.42 9.56
CA VAL A 23 8.59 1.65 8.55
C VAL A 23 8.17 3.11 8.56
N LYS A 24 8.13 3.70 7.36
CA LYS A 24 7.59 5.04 7.14
C LYS A 24 6.36 4.94 6.25
N VAL A 25 5.24 5.48 6.71
CA VAL A 25 4.00 5.46 5.92
C VAL A 25 4.20 6.15 4.58
N SER A 26 4.90 7.28 4.56
CA SER A 26 5.15 8.04 3.33
C SER A 26 5.99 7.31 2.30
N GLU A 27 6.76 6.30 2.72
CA GLU A 27 7.57 5.45 1.83
C GLU A 27 6.87 4.14 1.50
N SER A 28 5.66 3.94 2.00
CA SER A 28 4.91 2.71 1.79
C SER A 28 3.68 2.93 0.92
N PHE A 29 2.97 4.03 1.16
CA PHE A 29 1.72 4.34 0.46
C PHE A 29 1.61 5.84 0.19
N ARG A 30 0.95 6.19 -0.89
CA ARG A 30 0.61 7.56 -1.24
C ARG A 30 -0.86 7.65 -1.60
N VAL A 31 -1.42 8.84 -1.47
CA VAL A 31 -2.81 9.08 -1.85
C VAL A 31 -3.00 8.74 -3.32
N GLY A 32 -4.04 7.98 -3.61
CA GLY A 32 -4.33 7.50 -4.97
C GLY A 32 -3.81 6.11 -5.27
N ASP A 33 -2.98 5.53 -4.40
CA ASP A 33 -2.51 4.17 -4.58
C ASP A 33 -3.65 3.17 -4.36
N ILE A 34 -3.63 2.09 -5.13
CA ILE A 34 -4.52 0.95 -4.91
C ILE A 34 -3.73 -0.12 -4.19
N VAL A 35 -4.21 -0.50 -3.02
CA VAL A 35 -3.50 -1.36 -2.09
C VAL A 35 -4.27 -2.66 -1.89
N ARG A 36 -3.57 -3.78 -1.92
CA ARG A 36 -4.11 -5.08 -1.52
C ARG A 36 -3.72 -5.35 -0.07
N GLY A 37 -4.69 -5.68 0.74
CA GLY A 37 -4.46 -6.01 2.14
C GLY A 37 -5.53 -6.93 2.67
N VAL A 38 -5.42 -7.30 3.92
CA VAL A 38 -6.39 -8.14 4.60
C VAL A 38 -6.93 -7.41 5.83
N VAL A 39 -8.24 -7.53 6.04
CA VAL A 39 -8.87 -6.98 7.23
C VAL A 39 -8.51 -7.87 8.41
N ILE A 40 -7.96 -7.27 9.45
CA ILE A 40 -7.49 -7.99 10.64
C ILE A 40 -8.37 -7.76 11.87
N SER A 41 -9.08 -6.64 11.93
CA SER A 41 -9.99 -6.37 13.03
C SER A 41 -10.97 -5.26 12.67
N LEU A 42 -12.05 -5.16 13.43
CA LEU A 42 -12.99 -4.06 13.34
C LEU A 42 -12.50 -2.91 14.21
N GLY A 43 -12.52 -1.71 13.64
CA GLY A 43 -12.34 -0.49 14.39
C GLY A 43 -13.69 0.09 14.82
N ASP A 44 -13.68 1.35 15.21
CA ASP A 44 -14.88 2.07 15.58
C ASP A 44 -15.66 2.50 14.34
N GLU A 45 -16.99 2.52 14.43
CA GLU A 45 -17.91 3.13 13.47
C GLU A 45 -17.55 2.90 11.99
N ARG A 46 -17.86 1.73 11.46
CA ARG A 46 -17.67 1.43 10.02
C ARG A 46 -16.23 1.53 9.54
N SER A 47 -15.27 1.44 10.43
CA SER A 47 -13.87 1.38 10.04
C SER A 47 -13.32 -0.02 10.30
N TYR A 48 -12.28 -0.36 9.55
CA TYR A 48 -11.59 -1.63 9.70
C TYR A 48 -10.10 -1.37 9.83
N PHE A 49 -9.42 -2.21 10.57
CA PHE A 49 -7.98 -2.26 10.53
C PHE A 49 -7.55 -3.30 9.51
N ALA A 50 -6.64 -2.91 8.62
CA ALA A 50 -6.13 -3.79 7.58
C ALA A 50 -4.62 -3.92 7.71
N SER A 51 -4.08 -5.00 7.19
CA SER A 51 -2.66 -5.27 7.23
C SER A 51 -2.13 -5.54 5.82
N THR A 52 -0.93 -5.03 5.55
CA THR A 52 -0.16 -5.34 4.35
C THR A 52 1.15 -6.03 4.73
N ALA A 53 1.19 -6.65 5.91
CA ALA A 53 2.43 -7.21 6.45
C ALA A 53 2.97 -8.40 5.64
N LYS A 54 2.10 -9.17 4.99
CA LYS A 54 2.54 -10.28 4.15
C LYS A 54 3.09 -9.79 2.81
N ASN A 55 3.97 -10.58 2.20
CA ASN A 55 4.63 -10.21 0.94
C ASN A 55 3.64 -9.99 -0.21
N GLU A 56 2.56 -10.75 -0.25
CA GLU A 56 1.53 -10.63 -1.28
C GLU A 56 0.67 -9.37 -1.15
N PHE A 57 0.78 -8.65 -0.04
CA PHE A 57 0.01 -7.44 0.21
C PHE A 57 0.85 -6.19 0.04
N GLY A 58 0.21 -5.14 -0.39
CA GLY A 58 0.83 -3.85 -0.62
C GLY A 58 0.21 -3.15 -1.82
N VAL A 59 0.94 -2.21 -2.37
CA VAL A 59 0.49 -1.43 -3.52
C VAL A 59 0.48 -2.30 -4.77
N VAL A 60 -0.65 -2.31 -5.48
CA VAL A 60 -0.80 -3.02 -6.76
C VAL A 60 -0.84 -2.07 -7.94
N LEU A 61 -1.38 -0.86 -7.75
CA LEU A 61 -1.39 0.19 -8.76
C LEU A 61 -1.05 1.51 -8.08
N ALA A 62 -0.26 2.32 -8.74
CA ALA A 62 0.11 3.62 -8.21
C ALA A 62 0.32 4.61 -9.35
N VAL A 63 0.21 5.88 -9.00
CA VAL A 63 0.52 7.00 -9.89
C VAL A 63 1.63 7.79 -9.23
N SER A 64 2.63 8.20 -10.00
CA SER A 64 3.74 8.96 -9.47
C SER A 64 3.29 10.38 -9.09
N GLU A 65 4.16 11.09 -8.38
CA GLU A 65 3.91 12.47 -8.03
C GLU A 65 3.63 13.33 -9.27
N GLY A 66 4.24 13.01 -10.40
CA GLY A 66 4.03 13.70 -11.67
C GLY A 66 2.81 13.25 -12.46
N GLY A 67 2.03 12.30 -11.94
CA GLY A 67 0.82 11.83 -12.61
C GLY A 67 1.00 10.65 -13.56
N GLU A 68 2.19 10.05 -13.59
CA GLU A 68 2.48 8.90 -14.45
C GLU A 68 2.10 7.58 -13.77
N GLN A 69 1.53 6.67 -14.56
CA GLN A 69 1.28 5.32 -14.07
C GLN A 69 2.60 4.62 -13.75
N MET A 70 2.60 3.86 -12.67
CA MET A 70 3.78 3.15 -12.20
C MET A 70 3.60 1.64 -12.24
N VAL A 71 4.72 0.94 -12.37
CA VAL A 71 4.77 -0.53 -12.34
C VAL A 71 5.79 -0.98 -11.29
N PRO A 72 5.57 -2.13 -10.67
CA PRO A 72 6.53 -2.65 -9.69
C PRO A 72 7.87 -2.99 -10.34
N VAL A 73 8.96 -2.61 -9.68
CA VAL A 73 10.32 -3.04 -10.07
C VAL A 73 10.94 -3.90 -8.98
N SER A 74 10.53 -3.72 -7.75
CA SER A 74 10.94 -4.56 -6.64
C SER A 74 9.85 -4.53 -5.57
N TRP A 75 10.05 -5.25 -4.49
CA TRP A 75 9.07 -5.28 -3.39
C TRP A 75 9.00 -3.97 -2.61
N LYS A 76 9.88 -3.03 -2.85
CA LYS A 76 9.90 -1.73 -2.15
C LYS A 76 9.90 -0.53 -3.07
N GLU A 77 9.90 -0.72 -4.39
CA GLU A 77 9.96 0.38 -5.35
C GLU A 77 9.04 0.13 -6.53
N MET A 78 8.48 1.22 -7.05
CA MET A 78 7.74 1.24 -8.30
C MET A 78 8.36 2.28 -9.21
N ARG A 79 8.24 2.08 -10.51
CA ARG A 79 8.82 2.96 -11.51
C ARG A 79 7.75 3.45 -12.48
N GLU A 80 7.87 4.71 -12.89
CA GLU A 80 7.01 5.27 -13.93
C GLU A 80 7.16 4.50 -15.23
N VAL A 81 6.05 4.20 -15.90
CA VAL A 81 6.05 3.45 -17.16
C VAL A 81 6.82 4.21 -18.24
N HIS A 82 6.63 5.51 -18.34
CA HIS A 82 7.25 6.33 -19.39
C HIS A 82 8.37 7.22 -18.88
N GLY A 83 8.25 7.75 -17.67
CA GLY A 83 9.20 8.71 -17.15
C GLY A 83 10.49 8.14 -16.56
N GLY A 84 10.44 6.91 -16.08
CA GLY A 84 11.59 6.24 -15.51
C GLY A 84 11.94 6.61 -14.08
N LYS A 85 11.22 7.54 -13.46
CA LYS A 85 11.39 7.84 -12.03
C LYS A 85 10.90 6.68 -11.18
N THR A 86 11.61 6.43 -10.08
CA THR A 86 11.18 5.43 -9.10
C THR A 86 10.70 6.12 -7.83
N GLU A 87 9.75 5.49 -7.15
CA GLU A 87 9.25 5.93 -5.85
C GLU A 87 9.14 4.74 -4.93
N LEU A 88 9.38 5.00 -3.65
CA LEU A 88 9.28 3.96 -2.63
C LEU A 88 7.82 3.65 -2.34
N ARG A 89 7.52 2.36 -2.28
CA ARG A 89 6.19 1.83 -1.90
C ARG A 89 6.37 0.49 -1.22
N LYS A 90 5.41 0.10 -0.40
CA LYS A 90 5.29 -1.30 0.03
C LYS A 90 4.53 -2.03 -1.07
N VAL A 91 5.25 -2.68 -1.97
CA VAL A 91 4.70 -3.28 -3.18
C VAL A 91 4.16 -4.68 -2.89
N ALA A 92 2.98 -4.99 -3.44
CA ALA A 92 2.43 -6.34 -3.37
C ALA A 92 3.23 -7.25 -4.30
N LYS A 93 3.75 -8.33 -3.75
CA LYS A 93 4.48 -9.31 -4.56
C LYS A 93 3.47 -10.07 -5.42
N PRO A 94 3.72 -10.23 -6.71
CA PRO A 94 2.84 -11.04 -7.56
C PRO A 94 2.75 -12.47 -7.05
N VAL A 95 1.56 -13.01 -7.11
CA VAL A 95 1.28 -14.39 -6.68
C VAL A 95 1.38 -15.33 -7.86
#